data_5c00035115e0420e12317fdf14e2f6c1
#
_entry.id   5c00035115e0420e12317fdf14e2f6c1
#
_cell.length_a   1.000
_cell.length_b   1.000
_cell.length_c   1.000
_cell.angle_alpha   90.00
_cell.angle_beta   90.00
_cell.angle_gamma   90.00
#
_symmetry.space_group_name_H-M   'P 1'
#
loop_
_entity.id
_entity.type
_entity.pdbx_description
1 polymer ?
#
loop_
_entity_poly.entity_id
_entity_poly.type
_entity_poly.pdbx_seq_one_letter_code
_entity_poly.pdbx_strand_id
1 'polypeptide(L)'
;MPVQWSQVKTWSSSGLSAYSGTVSSKRDHVLQQAASIQKNISAFQGQGDTADALRTAMGTAHKALSTLADDLAEVCDALDAAVPNVEQVESAVKTALEVAQSCQCTISDSGAPVCHYSGIDAETYRNAAVAGVAMQVSNVMALASYADESLNRALAKVGTPGSTSSASGQGTHKLSKTEQERFKNMSPEERADYWSKQSYEQKQYLCDHYPEMVGNADGVEGWARDRANRINLSEKKLAAEKEVEALKAAVNDPQQASLKQKNQ
;
A
#
# COMPACT_ATOMS: atom_id res chain seq x y z
N MET A 1 6.71 13.67 -12.99
CA MET A 1 8.19 13.87 -12.93
C MET A 1 8.77 12.65 -12.25
N PRO A 2 9.96 12.17 -12.62
CA PRO A 2 10.56 11.05 -11.91
C PRO A 2 10.83 11.43 -10.46
N VAL A 3 10.52 10.52 -9.55
CA VAL A 3 10.76 10.68 -8.11
C VAL A 3 12.27 10.74 -7.85
N GLN A 4 12.73 11.62 -6.97
CA GLN A 4 14.15 11.80 -6.66
C GLN A 4 14.49 11.27 -5.27
N TRP A 5 15.70 10.73 -5.07
CA TRP A 5 16.18 10.23 -3.79
C TRP A 5 16.06 11.26 -2.66
N SER A 6 16.45 12.52 -2.93
CA SER A 6 16.34 13.61 -1.95
C SER A 6 14.92 13.86 -1.43
N GLN A 7 13.90 13.52 -2.23
CA GLN A 7 12.49 13.61 -1.86
C GLN A 7 12.06 12.34 -1.10
N VAL A 8 12.40 11.16 -1.66
CA VAL A 8 11.98 9.87 -1.10
C VAL A 8 12.49 9.65 0.33
N LYS A 9 13.71 10.07 0.62
CA LYS A 9 14.29 9.95 1.99
C LYS A 9 13.53 10.75 3.06
N THR A 10 12.61 11.62 2.67
CA THR A 10 11.80 12.44 3.58
C THR A 10 10.32 12.03 3.59
N TRP A 11 9.96 11.00 2.87
CA TRP A 11 8.58 10.49 2.88
C TRP A 11 8.21 9.99 4.27
N SER A 12 6.93 10.15 4.63
CA SER A 12 6.41 9.76 5.93
C SER A 12 5.01 9.18 5.83
N SER A 13 4.87 7.92 6.20
CA SER A 13 3.58 7.23 6.32
C SER A 13 2.69 7.88 7.37
N SER A 14 3.28 8.32 8.49
CA SER A 14 2.56 9.07 9.53
C SER A 14 2.07 10.43 9.04
N GLY A 15 2.86 11.12 8.20
CA GLY A 15 2.44 12.36 7.55
C GLY A 15 1.27 12.14 6.60
N LEU A 16 1.29 11.06 5.83
CA LEU A 16 0.20 10.69 4.93
C LEU A 16 -1.08 10.38 5.71
N SER A 17 -0.99 9.60 6.78
CA SER A 17 -2.12 9.28 7.68
C SER A 17 -2.70 10.54 8.34
N ALA A 18 -1.86 11.47 8.79
CA ALA A 18 -2.32 12.74 9.36
C ALA A 18 -3.06 13.59 8.32
N TYR A 19 -2.61 13.56 7.06
CA TYR A 19 -3.29 14.26 5.97
C TYR A 19 -4.65 13.61 5.65
N SER A 20 -4.75 12.27 5.60
CA SER A 20 -6.01 11.53 5.47
C SER A 20 -7.00 11.94 6.57
N GLY A 21 -6.56 11.99 7.83
CA GLY A 21 -7.38 12.47 8.96
C GLY A 21 -7.88 13.91 8.78
N THR A 22 -7.06 14.78 8.17
CA THR A 22 -7.46 16.16 7.85
C THR A 22 -8.55 16.19 6.78
N VAL A 23 -8.43 15.38 5.73
CA VAL A 23 -9.45 15.27 4.66
C VAL A 23 -10.74 14.70 5.24
N SER A 24 -10.68 13.67 6.09
CA SER A 24 -11.83 13.09 6.79
C SER A 24 -12.59 14.13 7.61
N SER A 25 -11.86 14.96 8.37
CA SER A 25 -12.48 16.06 9.12
C SER A 25 -13.20 17.10 8.23
N LYS A 26 -12.64 17.38 7.06
CA LYS A 26 -13.30 18.25 6.06
C LYS A 26 -14.56 17.62 5.48
N ARG A 27 -14.52 16.32 5.17
CA ARG A 27 -15.68 15.55 4.74
C ARG A 27 -16.81 15.63 5.76
N ASP A 28 -16.51 15.40 7.04
CA ASP A 28 -17.50 15.44 8.10
C ASP A 28 -18.14 16.84 8.22
N HIS A 29 -17.36 17.90 8.05
CA HIS A 29 -17.87 19.26 8.02
C HIS A 29 -18.82 19.49 6.83
N VAL A 30 -18.48 19.00 5.65
CA VAL A 30 -19.34 19.07 4.45
C VAL A 30 -20.66 18.33 4.68
N LEU A 31 -20.62 17.14 5.29
CA LEU A 31 -21.82 16.37 5.63
C LEU A 31 -22.72 17.11 6.64
N GLN A 32 -22.15 17.79 7.62
CA GLN A 32 -22.91 18.64 8.57
C GLN A 32 -23.61 19.80 7.85
N GLN A 33 -22.95 20.43 6.87
CA GLN A 33 -23.56 21.50 6.06
C GLN A 33 -24.69 20.94 5.19
N ALA A 34 -24.49 19.80 4.54
CA ALA A 34 -25.54 19.13 3.77
C ALA A 34 -26.77 18.79 4.65
N ALA A 35 -26.55 18.23 5.84
CA ALA A 35 -27.62 17.93 6.79
C ALA A 35 -28.37 19.21 7.26
N SER A 36 -27.65 20.31 7.46
CA SER A 36 -28.26 21.60 7.81
C SER A 36 -29.17 22.13 6.71
N ILE A 37 -28.72 22.03 5.44
CA ILE A 37 -29.56 22.43 4.30
C ILE A 37 -30.80 21.54 4.21
N GLN A 38 -30.66 20.22 4.37
CA GLN A 38 -31.80 19.29 4.36
C GLN A 38 -32.81 19.59 5.45
N LYS A 39 -32.33 19.91 6.67
CA LYS A 39 -33.19 20.34 7.78
C LYS A 39 -33.95 21.63 7.45
N ASN A 40 -33.28 22.61 6.82
CA ASN A 40 -33.90 23.85 6.43
C ASN A 40 -34.96 23.67 5.34
N ILE A 41 -34.70 22.79 4.33
CA ILE A 41 -35.68 22.41 3.31
C ILE A 41 -36.94 21.84 3.98
N SER A 42 -36.77 20.93 4.93
CA SER A 42 -37.90 20.26 5.62
C SER A 42 -38.69 21.21 6.51
N ALA A 43 -38.04 22.22 7.10
CA ALA A 43 -38.66 23.21 7.95
C ALA A 43 -39.34 24.38 7.18
N PHE A 44 -39.02 24.54 5.91
CA PHE A 44 -39.50 25.65 5.10
C PHE A 44 -40.95 25.45 4.65
N GLN A 45 -41.86 26.28 5.13
CA GLN A 45 -43.31 26.18 4.88
C GLN A 45 -43.85 27.19 3.87
N GLY A 46 -42.97 27.92 3.17
CA GLY A 46 -43.37 28.85 2.11
C GLY A 46 -44.11 28.14 0.96
N GLN A 47 -45.02 28.87 0.30
CA GLN A 47 -45.80 28.39 -0.85
C GLN A 47 -45.70 29.33 -2.03
N GLY A 48 -45.94 28.79 -3.25
CA GLY A 48 -45.86 29.48 -4.53
C GLY A 48 -44.50 29.38 -5.23
N ASP A 49 -44.43 29.91 -6.46
CA ASP A 49 -43.29 29.73 -7.38
C ASP A 49 -41.93 30.10 -6.80
N THR A 50 -41.85 31.18 -6.02
CA THR A 50 -40.61 31.60 -5.35
C THR A 50 -40.18 30.59 -4.29
N ALA A 51 -41.11 30.04 -3.53
CA ALA A 51 -40.84 29.02 -2.55
C ALA A 51 -40.35 27.71 -3.18
N ASP A 52 -40.91 27.34 -4.31
CA ASP A 52 -40.51 26.14 -5.05
C ASP A 52 -39.16 26.32 -5.71
N ALA A 53 -38.88 27.51 -6.26
CA ALA A 53 -37.55 27.85 -6.75
C ALA A 53 -36.49 27.78 -5.64
N LEU A 54 -36.77 28.28 -4.47
CA LEU A 54 -35.86 28.20 -3.30
C LEU A 54 -35.62 26.74 -2.87
N ARG A 55 -36.66 25.91 -2.76
CA ARG A 55 -36.50 24.48 -2.44
C ARG A 55 -35.62 23.75 -3.48
N THR A 56 -35.83 24.07 -4.78
CA THR A 56 -35.04 23.51 -5.85
C THR A 56 -33.57 23.90 -5.73
N ALA A 57 -33.28 25.18 -5.48
CA ALA A 57 -31.92 25.68 -5.29
C ALA A 57 -31.24 25.03 -4.07
N MET A 58 -31.95 24.94 -2.93
CA MET A 58 -31.46 24.28 -1.72
C MET A 58 -31.22 22.77 -1.95
N GLY A 59 -32.13 22.10 -2.68
CA GLY A 59 -31.96 20.68 -3.06
C GLY A 59 -30.73 20.45 -3.94
N THR A 60 -30.48 21.36 -4.89
CA THR A 60 -29.27 21.34 -5.72
C THR A 60 -28.00 21.51 -4.89
N ALA A 61 -28.01 22.49 -3.95
CA ALA A 61 -26.89 22.70 -3.04
C ALA A 61 -26.63 21.49 -2.13
N HIS A 62 -27.69 20.90 -1.57
CA HIS A 62 -27.59 19.66 -0.77
C HIS A 62 -26.94 18.54 -1.59
N LYS A 63 -27.40 18.29 -2.82
CA LYS A 63 -26.84 17.27 -3.68
C LYS A 63 -25.37 17.52 -3.99
N ALA A 64 -24.98 18.75 -4.29
CA ALA A 64 -23.61 19.14 -4.56
C ALA A 64 -22.68 18.88 -3.36
N LEU A 65 -23.15 19.22 -2.13
CA LEU A 65 -22.37 18.94 -0.92
C LEU A 65 -22.27 17.43 -0.64
N SER A 66 -23.33 16.67 -0.88
CA SER A 66 -23.29 15.22 -0.73
C SER A 66 -22.26 14.59 -1.70
N THR A 67 -22.29 15.00 -2.96
CA THR A 67 -21.29 14.54 -3.95
C THR A 67 -19.85 14.91 -3.53
N LEU A 68 -19.64 16.14 -3.04
CA LEU A 68 -18.32 16.54 -2.53
C LEU A 68 -17.89 15.68 -1.32
N ALA A 69 -18.79 15.32 -0.44
CA ALA A 69 -18.47 14.44 0.69
C ALA A 69 -18.10 13.03 0.22
N ASP A 70 -18.75 12.52 -0.82
CA ASP A 70 -18.41 11.23 -1.43
C ASP A 70 -17.02 11.28 -2.08
N ASP A 71 -16.72 12.35 -2.85
CA ASP A 71 -15.39 12.56 -3.44
C ASP A 71 -14.29 12.63 -2.38
N LEU A 72 -14.56 13.31 -1.26
CA LEU A 72 -13.60 13.37 -0.14
C LEU A 72 -13.43 12.02 0.55
N ALA A 73 -14.45 11.17 0.60
CA ALA A 73 -14.32 9.80 1.08
C ALA A 73 -13.38 8.98 0.17
N GLU A 74 -13.54 9.08 -1.16
CA GLU A 74 -12.66 8.41 -2.12
C GLU A 74 -11.20 8.88 -1.97
N VAL A 75 -10.97 10.17 -1.69
CA VAL A 75 -9.63 10.69 -1.39
C VAL A 75 -9.05 10.04 -0.12
N CYS A 76 -9.84 9.95 0.97
CA CYS A 76 -9.40 9.30 2.20
C CYS A 76 -9.01 7.84 1.93
N ASP A 77 -9.87 7.10 1.23
CA ASP A 77 -9.61 5.69 0.91
C ASP A 77 -8.33 5.52 0.08
N ALA A 78 -8.08 6.42 -0.89
CA ALA A 78 -6.86 6.41 -1.70
C ALA A 78 -5.60 6.70 -0.85
N LEU A 79 -5.68 7.65 0.07
CA LEU A 79 -4.57 7.99 0.97
C LEU A 79 -4.28 6.84 1.95
N ASP A 80 -5.30 6.28 2.56
CA ASP A 80 -5.17 5.17 3.51
C ASP A 80 -4.61 3.91 2.83
N ALA A 81 -5.03 3.63 1.60
CA ALA A 81 -4.48 2.54 0.80
C ALA A 81 -3.01 2.75 0.40
N ALA A 82 -2.53 4.01 0.36
CA ALA A 82 -1.15 4.33 0.04
C ALA A 82 -0.20 4.22 1.27
N VAL A 83 -0.72 4.29 2.50
CA VAL A 83 0.08 4.23 3.74
C VAL A 83 1.02 3.03 3.77
N PRO A 84 0.58 1.78 3.53
CA PRO A 84 1.47 0.62 3.56
C PRO A 84 2.60 0.68 2.51
N ASN A 85 2.34 1.27 1.36
CA ASN A 85 3.36 1.43 0.32
C ASN A 85 4.44 2.42 0.76
N VAL A 86 4.05 3.51 1.43
CA VAL A 86 4.99 4.49 1.97
C VAL A 86 5.78 3.90 3.13
N GLU A 87 5.19 3.08 4.01
CA GLU A 87 5.90 2.34 5.06
C GLU A 87 6.97 1.42 4.50
N GLN A 88 6.70 0.75 3.37
CA GLN A 88 7.69 -0.07 2.68
C GLN A 88 8.86 0.77 2.16
N VAL A 89 8.57 1.96 1.62
CA VAL A 89 9.60 2.90 1.16
C VAL A 89 10.45 3.39 2.33
N GLU A 90 9.84 3.80 3.44
CA GLU A 90 10.57 4.23 4.67
C GLU A 90 11.49 3.13 5.18
N SER A 91 11.00 1.90 5.25
CA SER A 91 11.79 0.74 5.67
C SER A 91 12.96 0.48 4.72
N ALA A 92 12.74 0.56 3.42
CA ALA A 92 13.78 0.38 2.42
C ALA A 92 14.82 1.51 2.44
N VAL A 93 14.40 2.76 2.66
CA VAL A 93 15.32 3.91 2.87
C VAL A 93 16.21 3.66 4.08
N LYS A 94 15.62 3.26 5.20
CA LYS A 94 16.38 2.94 6.41
C LYS A 94 17.41 1.85 6.14
N THR A 95 17.03 0.77 5.50
CA THR A 95 17.95 -0.32 5.13
C THR A 95 19.07 0.17 4.20
N ALA A 96 18.75 0.99 3.21
CA ALA A 96 19.76 1.55 2.29
C ALA A 96 20.80 2.41 3.03
N LEU A 97 20.35 3.23 3.98
CA LEU A 97 21.21 4.07 4.80
C LEU A 97 22.09 3.24 5.77
N GLU A 98 21.51 2.19 6.39
CA GLU A 98 22.25 1.26 7.26
C GLU A 98 23.32 0.50 6.48
N VAL A 99 23.01 0.01 5.27
CA VAL A 99 23.98 -0.65 4.38
C VAL A 99 25.07 0.34 3.98
N ALA A 100 24.72 1.56 3.58
CA ALA A 100 25.70 2.58 3.23
C ALA A 100 26.66 2.86 4.41
N GLN A 101 26.12 3.03 5.61
CA GLN A 101 26.93 3.26 6.81
C GLN A 101 27.86 2.09 7.10
N SER A 102 27.39 0.86 7.04
CA SER A 102 28.19 -0.34 7.30
C SER A 102 29.33 -0.53 6.30
N CYS A 103 29.13 -0.07 5.05
CA CYS A 103 30.12 -0.07 3.99
C CYS A 103 31.00 1.18 3.94
N GLN A 104 30.91 2.08 4.92
CA GLN A 104 31.59 3.37 4.91
C GLN A 104 31.28 4.19 3.63
N CYS A 105 30.06 4.11 3.17
CA CYS A 105 29.54 4.88 2.03
C CYS A 105 28.58 5.98 2.51
N THR A 106 28.48 7.03 1.71
CA THR A 106 27.40 8.03 1.78
C THR A 106 26.57 7.97 0.52
N ILE A 107 25.29 8.35 0.63
CA ILE A 107 24.38 8.46 -0.52
C ILE A 107 24.15 9.95 -0.77
N SER A 108 24.50 10.43 -1.96
CA SER A 108 24.29 11.83 -2.36
C SER A 108 22.79 12.14 -2.56
N ASP A 109 22.43 13.41 -2.70
CA ASP A 109 21.04 13.82 -2.98
C ASP A 109 20.51 13.30 -4.33
N SER A 110 21.39 12.98 -5.26
CA SER A 110 21.02 12.29 -6.51
C SER A 110 20.80 10.79 -6.36
N GLY A 111 21.07 10.21 -5.18
CA GLY A 111 21.04 8.76 -4.96
C GLY A 111 22.33 8.03 -5.30
N ALA A 112 23.39 8.73 -5.73
CA ALA A 112 24.67 8.12 -6.06
C ALA A 112 25.44 7.78 -4.79
N PRO A 113 25.89 6.51 -4.58
CA PRO A 113 26.72 6.16 -3.44
C PRO A 113 28.19 6.58 -3.66
N VAL A 114 28.82 7.04 -2.60
CA VAL A 114 30.24 7.38 -2.53
C VAL A 114 30.86 6.63 -1.36
N CYS A 115 31.85 5.76 -1.60
CA CYS A 115 32.54 4.99 -0.56
C CYS A 115 33.84 5.68 -0.13
N HIS A 116 34.05 5.78 1.19
CA HIS A 116 35.17 6.46 1.80
C HIS A 116 36.24 5.51 2.37
N TYR A 117 36.10 4.19 2.15
CA TYR A 117 37.05 3.20 2.64
C TYR A 117 38.45 3.40 2.02
N SER A 118 39.49 3.38 2.88
CA SER A 118 40.89 3.63 2.51
C SER A 118 41.89 2.54 2.97
N GLY A 119 41.35 1.35 3.33
CA GLY A 119 42.19 0.22 3.80
C GLY A 119 42.87 -0.57 2.65
N ILE A 120 43.40 -1.75 3.02
CA ILE A 120 44.01 -2.69 2.07
C ILE A 120 42.92 -3.13 1.05
N ASP A 121 43.31 -3.26 -0.22
CA ASP A 121 42.40 -3.60 -1.35
C ASP A 121 41.23 -2.58 -1.51
N ALA A 122 41.47 -1.32 -1.16
CA ALA A 122 40.46 -0.27 -1.12
C ALA A 122 39.66 -0.12 -2.41
N GLU A 123 40.26 -0.32 -3.56
CA GLU A 123 39.59 -0.19 -4.86
C GLU A 123 38.53 -1.30 -5.05
N THR A 124 38.92 -2.54 -4.83
CA THR A 124 38.00 -3.70 -4.94
C THR A 124 36.87 -3.60 -3.94
N TYR A 125 37.18 -3.23 -2.68
CA TYR A 125 36.18 -3.04 -1.64
C TYR A 125 35.21 -1.92 -1.99
N ARG A 126 35.72 -0.73 -2.41
CA ARG A 126 34.88 0.41 -2.78
C ARG A 126 33.95 0.07 -3.93
N ASN A 127 34.43 -0.62 -4.98
CA ASN A 127 33.60 -1.00 -6.11
C ASN A 127 32.46 -1.93 -5.69
N ALA A 128 32.73 -2.94 -4.85
CA ALA A 128 31.73 -3.84 -4.34
C ALA A 128 30.72 -3.12 -3.41
N ALA A 129 31.19 -2.25 -2.52
CA ALA A 129 30.37 -1.47 -1.60
C ALA A 129 29.45 -0.50 -2.35
N VAL A 130 29.98 0.23 -3.33
CA VAL A 130 29.20 1.13 -4.20
C VAL A 130 28.14 0.38 -4.96
N ALA A 131 28.45 -0.79 -5.55
CA ALA A 131 27.47 -1.62 -6.26
C ALA A 131 26.36 -2.11 -5.33
N GLY A 132 26.69 -2.55 -4.10
CA GLY A 132 25.73 -3.00 -3.10
C GLY A 132 24.80 -1.88 -2.67
N VAL A 133 25.32 -0.69 -2.36
CA VAL A 133 24.50 0.46 -1.96
C VAL A 133 23.65 0.96 -3.14
N ALA A 134 24.20 1.01 -4.36
CA ALA A 134 23.44 1.41 -5.56
C ALA A 134 22.24 0.50 -5.81
N MET A 135 22.40 -0.81 -5.57
CA MET A 135 21.29 -1.76 -5.66
C MET A 135 20.18 -1.43 -4.64
N GLN A 136 20.53 -1.09 -3.39
CA GLN A 136 19.55 -0.71 -2.38
C GLN A 136 18.83 0.58 -2.77
N VAL A 137 19.55 1.60 -3.23
CA VAL A 137 18.96 2.86 -3.72
C VAL A 137 18.01 2.58 -4.88
N SER A 138 18.41 1.74 -5.84
CA SER A 138 17.56 1.36 -6.97
C SER A 138 16.26 0.68 -6.52
N ASN A 139 16.33 -0.20 -5.52
CA ASN A 139 15.16 -0.84 -4.93
C ASN A 139 14.22 0.19 -4.27
N VAL A 140 14.78 1.14 -3.49
CA VAL A 140 13.99 2.23 -2.89
C VAL A 140 13.29 3.05 -3.96
N MET A 141 13.99 3.43 -5.03
CA MET A 141 13.42 4.24 -6.11
C MET A 141 12.31 3.51 -6.87
N ALA A 142 12.44 2.19 -7.05
CA ALA A 142 11.39 1.37 -7.65
C ALA A 142 10.12 1.32 -6.76
N LEU A 143 10.29 1.12 -5.45
CA LEU A 143 9.18 1.14 -4.49
C LEU A 143 8.50 2.52 -4.43
N ALA A 144 9.29 3.59 -4.42
CA ALA A 144 8.78 4.95 -4.40
C ALA A 144 7.99 5.29 -5.67
N SER A 145 8.53 4.95 -6.84
CA SER A 145 7.81 5.14 -8.11
C SER A 145 6.49 4.38 -8.14
N TYR A 146 6.48 3.15 -7.62
CA TYR A 146 5.25 2.37 -7.51
C TYR A 146 4.22 3.02 -6.59
N ALA A 147 4.65 3.48 -5.40
CA ALA A 147 3.77 4.14 -4.43
C ALA A 147 3.17 5.44 -5.01
N ASP A 148 4.00 6.27 -5.67
CA ASP A 148 3.56 7.51 -6.33
C ASP A 148 2.56 7.24 -7.46
N GLU A 149 2.86 6.30 -8.35
CA GLU A 149 1.96 5.93 -9.45
C GLU A 149 0.64 5.33 -8.95
N SER A 150 0.69 4.52 -7.90
CA SER A 150 -0.49 3.90 -7.29
C SER A 150 -1.42 4.97 -6.72
N LEU A 151 -0.89 5.90 -5.93
CA LEU A 151 -1.65 6.99 -5.35
C LEU A 151 -2.21 7.93 -6.44
N ASN A 152 -1.38 8.34 -7.40
CA ASN A 152 -1.81 9.20 -8.50
C ASN A 152 -2.94 8.56 -9.31
N ARG A 153 -2.89 7.25 -9.55
CA ARG A 153 -3.95 6.52 -10.26
C ARG A 153 -5.24 6.44 -9.45
N ALA A 154 -5.15 6.27 -8.13
CA ALA A 154 -6.31 6.28 -7.25
C ALA A 154 -6.97 7.66 -7.21
N LEU A 155 -6.18 8.73 -7.02
CA LEU A 155 -6.67 10.10 -6.98
C LEU A 155 -7.24 10.57 -8.34
N ALA A 156 -6.71 10.09 -9.47
CA ALA A 156 -7.23 10.44 -10.79
C ALA A 156 -8.66 9.92 -11.06
N LYS A 157 -9.14 8.98 -10.25
CA LYS A 157 -10.52 8.46 -10.34
C LYS A 157 -11.52 9.32 -9.58
N VAL A 158 -11.07 10.10 -8.60
CA VAL A 158 -11.93 10.93 -7.74
C VAL A 158 -12.69 11.96 -8.59
N GLY A 159 -14.00 12.07 -8.37
CA GLY A 159 -14.85 13.06 -9.03
C GLY A 159 -15.06 12.84 -10.54
N THR A 160 -14.59 11.73 -11.14
CA THR A 160 -14.91 11.42 -12.54
C THR A 160 -16.36 10.95 -12.65
N PRO A 161 -17.17 11.50 -13.60
CA PRO A 161 -18.53 11.01 -13.82
C PRO A 161 -18.50 9.52 -14.21
N GLY A 162 -19.01 8.66 -13.32
CA GLY A 162 -18.93 7.21 -13.44
C GLY A 162 -18.01 6.58 -12.40
N SER A 163 -17.23 7.36 -11.66
CA SER A 163 -16.52 6.99 -10.45
C SER A 163 -17.36 7.20 -9.18
N THR A 164 -18.69 7.32 -9.31
CA THR A 164 -19.48 7.01 -8.13
C THR A 164 -19.07 5.62 -7.74
N SER A 165 -18.44 5.49 -6.58
CA SER A 165 -18.45 4.26 -5.85
C SER A 165 -19.92 3.82 -5.82
N SER A 166 -20.28 3.15 -6.90
CA SER A 166 -21.30 2.16 -6.80
C SER A 166 -20.80 1.27 -5.68
N ALA A 167 -21.29 1.55 -4.48
CA ALA A 167 -21.45 0.57 -3.44
C ALA A 167 -22.40 -0.51 -3.98
N SER A 168 -22.20 -0.90 -5.20
CA SER A 168 -22.70 -2.06 -5.89
C SER A 168 -21.49 -2.92 -6.23
N GLY A 169 -20.97 -3.59 -5.18
CA GLY A 169 -20.63 -4.97 -5.33
C GLY A 169 -19.59 -5.36 -6.37
N GLN A 170 -18.45 -4.65 -6.50
CA GLN A 170 -17.18 -5.28 -6.84
C GLN A 170 -16.09 -4.70 -5.93
N GLY A 171 -16.37 -4.62 -4.64
CA GLY A 171 -15.37 -4.66 -3.62
C GLY A 171 -14.50 -5.90 -3.87
N THR A 172 -13.23 -5.81 -3.54
CA THR A 172 -12.29 -6.93 -3.58
C THR A 172 -13.02 -8.21 -3.14
N HIS A 173 -13.30 -9.09 -4.12
CA HIS A 173 -14.09 -10.28 -3.85
C HIS A 173 -13.18 -11.31 -3.19
N LYS A 174 -13.49 -11.62 -1.94
CA LYS A 174 -12.84 -12.71 -1.23
C LYS A 174 -13.22 -14.03 -1.91
N LEU A 175 -12.24 -14.72 -2.48
CA LEU A 175 -12.49 -16.00 -3.12
C LEU A 175 -12.99 -17.05 -2.12
N SER A 176 -14.10 -17.68 -2.45
CA SER A 176 -14.55 -18.89 -1.77
C SER A 176 -13.53 -20.03 -1.98
N LYS A 177 -13.55 -21.06 -1.13
CA LYS A 177 -12.67 -22.22 -1.31
C LYS A 177 -12.84 -22.87 -2.69
N THR A 178 -14.07 -22.94 -3.18
CA THR A 178 -14.39 -23.50 -4.50
C THR A 178 -13.77 -22.67 -5.63
N GLU A 179 -13.79 -21.35 -5.54
CA GLU A 179 -13.17 -20.47 -6.55
C GLU A 179 -11.65 -20.56 -6.50
N GLN A 180 -11.04 -20.67 -5.33
CA GLN A 180 -9.61 -20.91 -5.18
C GLN A 180 -9.18 -22.23 -5.83
N GLU A 181 -9.95 -23.30 -5.59
CA GLU A 181 -9.69 -24.60 -6.20
C GLU A 181 -9.89 -24.57 -7.72
N ARG A 182 -10.94 -23.88 -8.18
CA ARG A 182 -11.16 -23.68 -9.61
C ARG A 182 -9.98 -22.95 -10.25
N PHE A 183 -9.51 -21.86 -9.65
CA PHE A 183 -8.37 -21.12 -10.17
C PHE A 183 -7.09 -21.97 -10.24
N LYS A 184 -6.82 -22.79 -9.22
CA LYS A 184 -5.68 -23.70 -9.22
C LYS A 184 -5.73 -24.73 -10.35
N ASN A 185 -6.93 -25.19 -10.69
CA ASN A 185 -7.16 -26.23 -11.70
C ASN A 185 -7.35 -25.68 -13.13
N MET A 186 -7.37 -24.36 -13.34
CA MET A 186 -7.41 -23.74 -14.66
C MET A 186 -6.14 -24.02 -15.46
N SER A 187 -6.25 -24.18 -16.77
CA SER A 187 -5.11 -24.13 -17.68
C SER A 187 -4.44 -22.73 -17.66
N PRO A 188 -3.20 -22.59 -18.10
CA PRO A 188 -2.55 -21.27 -18.21
C PRO A 188 -3.38 -20.26 -19.04
N GLU A 189 -4.02 -20.72 -20.13
CA GLU A 189 -4.83 -19.89 -21.01
C GLU A 189 -6.13 -19.44 -20.32
N GLU A 190 -6.82 -20.37 -19.66
CA GLU A 190 -8.04 -20.06 -18.89
C GLU A 190 -7.74 -19.10 -17.74
N ARG A 191 -6.58 -19.27 -17.10
CA ARG A 191 -6.16 -18.42 -16.00
C ARG A 191 -5.78 -17.02 -16.49
N ALA A 192 -5.12 -16.90 -17.66
CA ALA A 192 -4.85 -15.62 -18.29
C ALA A 192 -6.14 -14.89 -18.67
N ASP A 193 -7.15 -15.60 -19.21
CA ASP A 193 -8.45 -15.03 -19.54
C ASP A 193 -9.20 -14.58 -18.28
N TYR A 194 -9.24 -15.42 -17.24
CA TYR A 194 -9.82 -15.04 -15.94
C TYR A 194 -9.13 -13.80 -15.36
N TRP A 195 -7.79 -13.79 -15.37
CA TRP A 195 -6.98 -12.72 -14.81
C TRP A 195 -7.16 -11.40 -15.57
N SER A 196 -7.25 -11.45 -16.90
CA SER A 196 -7.47 -10.26 -17.74
C SER A 196 -8.78 -9.53 -17.43
N LYS A 197 -9.79 -10.27 -16.97
CA LYS A 197 -11.12 -9.76 -16.62
C LYS A 197 -11.20 -9.14 -15.22
N GLN A 198 -10.18 -9.34 -14.39
CA GLN A 198 -10.15 -8.76 -13.06
C GLN A 198 -9.76 -7.29 -13.10
N SER A 199 -10.39 -6.48 -12.22
CA SER A 199 -9.93 -5.11 -12.00
C SER A 199 -8.51 -5.11 -11.41
N TYR A 200 -7.80 -4.00 -11.53
CA TYR A 200 -6.46 -3.89 -10.98
C TYR A 200 -6.47 -4.06 -9.45
N GLU A 201 -7.47 -3.50 -8.77
CA GLU A 201 -7.69 -3.63 -7.33
C GLU A 201 -7.91 -5.09 -6.94
N GLN A 202 -8.73 -5.82 -7.72
CA GLN A 202 -8.96 -7.25 -7.49
C GLN A 202 -7.68 -8.07 -7.71
N LYS A 203 -6.90 -7.74 -8.74
CA LYS A 203 -5.59 -8.35 -8.98
C LYS A 203 -4.64 -8.15 -7.80
N GLN A 204 -4.55 -6.93 -7.27
CA GLN A 204 -3.76 -6.63 -6.07
C GLN A 204 -4.25 -7.40 -4.85
N TYR A 205 -5.56 -7.36 -4.60
CA TYR A 205 -6.19 -8.11 -3.50
C TYR A 205 -5.85 -9.60 -3.56
N LEU A 206 -5.91 -10.19 -4.76
CA LEU A 206 -5.55 -11.60 -4.96
C LEU A 206 -4.07 -11.86 -4.67
N CYS A 207 -3.16 -10.98 -5.07
CA CYS A 207 -1.73 -11.08 -4.72
C CYS A 207 -1.49 -11.02 -3.21
N ASP A 208 -2.22 -10.14 -2.51
CA ASP A 208 -1.97 -9.86 -1.10
C ASP A 208 -2.61 -10.90 -0.17
N HIS A 209 -3.78 -11.45 -0.55
CA HIS A 209 -4.53 -12.38 0.30
C HIS A 209 -4.39 -13.85 -0.13
N TYR A 210 -3.92 -14.11 -1.34
CA TYR A 210 -3.71 -15.45 -1.88
C TYR A 210 -2.36 -15.59 -2.58
N PRO A 211 -1.26 -15.16 -1.94
CA PRO A 211 0.05 -15.08 -2.59
C PRO A 211 0.57 -16.44 -3.06
N GLU A 212 0.29 -17.52 -2.32
CA GLU A 212 0.67 -18.88 -2.74
C GLU A 212 -0.05 -19.34 -4.02
N MET A 213 -1.30 -18.88 -4.19
CA MET A 213 -2.11 -19.21 -5.37
C MET A 213 -1.63 -18.45 -6.61
N VAL A 214 -1.29 -17.16 -6.45
CA VAL A 214 -0.93 -16.26 -7.55
C VAL A 214 0.54 -16.39 -7.95
N GLY A 215 1.46 -16.53 -7.00
CA GLY A 215 2.90 -16.49 -7.22
C GLY A 215 3.43 -17.58 -8.16
N ASN A 216 2.82 -18.77 -8.12
CA ASN A 216 3.20 -19.91 -8.94
C ASN A 216 2.26 -20.17 -10.13
N ALA A 217 1.38 -19.23 -10.43
CA ALA A 217 0.33 -19.41 -11.43
C ALA A 217 0.81 -18.97 -12.83
N ASP A 218 1.05 -19.93 -13.73
CA ASP A 218 1.25 -19.62 -15.15
C ASP A 218 -0.03 -19.04 -15.74
N GLY A 219 0.14 -18.05 -16.64
CA GLY A 219 -0.99 -17.28 -17.20
C GLY A 219 -1.31 -16.00 -16.42
N VAL A 220 -0.74 -15.80 -15.23
CA VAL A 220 -0.82 -14.54 -14.47
C VAL A 220 0.33 -13.62 -14.90
N GLU A 221 0.07 -12.32 -14.97
CA GLU A 221 1.04 -11.29 -15.32
C GLU A 221 2.29 -11.33 -14.40
N GLY A 222 3.49 -11.11 -14.98
CA GLY A 222 4.77 -11.22 -14.28
C GLY A 222 4.84 -10.37 -13.01
N TRP A 223 4.38 -9.11 -13.06
CA TRP A 223 4.38 -8.22 -11.90
C TRP A 223 3.55 -8.77 -10.71
N ALA A 224 2.44 -9.42 -11.01
CA ALA A 224 1.55 -9.98 -9.98
C ALA A 224 2.18 -11.22 -9.33
N ARG A 225 2.81 -12.08 -10.14
CA ARG A 225 3.58 -13.22 -9.63
C ARG A 225 4.76 -12.77 -8.77
N ASP A 226 5.50 -11.77 -9.22
CA ASP A 226 6.63 -11.21 -8.44
C ASP A 226 6.17 -10.62 -7.11
N ARG A 227 5.05 -9.85 -7.11
CA ARG A 227 4.46 -9.33 -5.87
C ARG A 227 4.08 -10.46 -4.91
N ALA A 228 3.31 -11.42 -5.39
CA ALA A 228 2.85 -12.55 -4.60
C ALA A 228 4.04 -13.39 -4.06
N ASN A 229 5.06 -13.63 -4.86
CA ASN A 229 6.26 -14.37 -4.44
C ASN A 229 7.08 -13.62 -3.39
N ARG A 230 7.16 -12.30 -3.44
CA ARG A 230 7.80 -11.48 -2.38
C ARG A 230 7.06 -11.59 -1.06
N ILE A 231 5.72 -11.60 -1.09
CA ILE A 231 4.90 -11.79 0.11
C ILE A 231 5.12 -13.18 0.68
N ASN A 232 5.05 -14.22 -0.13
CA ASN A 232 5.32 -15.61 0.27
C ASN A 232 6.71 -15.75 0.92
N LEU A 233 7.73 -15.12 0.33
CA LEU A 233 9.09 -15.18 0.87
C LEU A 233 9.20 -14.45 2.21
N SER A 234 8.54 -13.31 2.34
CA SER A 234 8.50 -12.53 3.58
C SER A 234 7.81 -13.31 4.70
N GLU A 235 6.66 -13.94 4.41
CA GLU A 235 5.94 -14.77 5.38
C GLU A 235 6.75 -16.00 5.82
N LYS A 236 7.39 -16.70 4.87
CA LYS A 236 8.26 -17.82 5.17
C LYS A 236 9.47 -17.42 5.99
N LYS A 237 10.07 -16.27 5.68
CA LYS A 237 11.18 -15.72 6.48
C LYS A 237 10.74 -15.45 7.91
N LEU A 238 9.61 -14.75 8.09
CA LEU A 238 9.06 -14.44 9.42
C LEU A 238 8.71 -15.71 10.21
N ALA A 239 8.17 -16.72 9.54
CA ALA A 239 7.87 -18.02 10.17
C ALA A 239 9.15 -18.72 10.61
N ALA A 240 10.18 -18.76 9.78
CA ALA A 240 11.48 -19.33 10.11
C ALA A 240 12.18 -18.58 11.26
N GLU A 241 12.11 -17.25 11.27
CA GLU A 241 12.64 -16.44 12.38
C GLU A 241 11.94 -16.75 13.70
N LYS A 242 10.61 -16.89 13.70
CA LYS A 242 9.84 -17.30 14.90
C LYS A 242 10.20 -18.71 15.36
N GLU A 243 10.40 -19.65 14.45
CA GLU A 243 10.82 -21.01 14.78
C GLU A 243 12.21 -21.03 15.39
N VAL A 244 13.16 -20.26 14.83
CA VAL A 244 14.51 -20.11 15.39
C VAL A 244 14.46 -19.52 16.82
N GLU A 245 13.63 -18.49 17.04
CA GLU A 245 13.47 -17.91 18.39
C GLU A 245 12.84 -18.89 19.36
N ALA A 246 11.84 -19.67 18.94
CA ALA A 246 11.24 -20.70 19.77
C ALA A 246 12.24 -21.81 20.13
N LEU A 247 13.07 -22.24 19.18
CA LEU A 247 14.14 -23.21 19.41
C LEU A 247 15.21 -22.68 20.37
N LYS A 248 15.63 -21.41 20.21
CA LYS A 248 16.56 -20.77 21.14
C LYS A 248 15.99 -20.70 22.57
N ALA A 249 14.71 -20.35 22.70
CA ALA A 249 14.03 -20.32 23.99
C ALA A 249 13.99 -21.72 24.64
N ALA A 250 13.66 -22.76 23.83
CA ALA A 250 13.62 -24.14 24.31
C ALA A 250 15.01 -24.68 24.72
N VAL A 251 16.09 -24.28 24.03
CA VAL A 251 17.45 -24.67 24.38
C VAL A 251 17.92 -23.99 25.69
N ASN A 252 17.46 -22.76 25.93
CA ASN A 252 17.81 -21.97 27.11
C ASN A 252 16.88 -22.20 28.31
N ASP A 253 15.91 -23.11 28.21
CA ASP A 253 15.00 -23.45 29.31
C ASP A 253 15.77 -24.18 30.43
N PRO A 254 15.85 -23.58 31.66
CA PRO A 254 16.56 -24.18 32.80
C PRO A 254 16.01 -25.56 33.23
N GLN A 255 14.77 -25.88 32.90
CA GLN A 255 14.18 -27.18 33.22
C GLN A 255 14.77 -28.33 32.38
N GLN A 256 15.15 -28.06 31.11
CA GLN A 256 15.84 -29.07 30.30
C GLN A 256 17.30 -29.28 30.68
N ALA A 257 17.96 -28.24 31.19
CA ALA A 257 19.33 -28.33 31.69
C ALA A 257 19.42 -29.24 32.95
N SER A 258 18.40 -29.19 33.81
CA SER A 258 18.34 -30.02 35.03
C SER A 258 18.04 -31.49 34.76
N LEU A 259 17.39 -31.85 33.66
CA LEU A 259 17.15 -33.23 33.23
C LEU A 259 18.40 -33.90 32.65
N LYS A 260 19.28 -33.14 31.99
CA LYS A 260 20.57 -33.65 31.48
C LYS A 260 21.59 -33.92 32.60
N GLN A 261 21.52 -33.17 33.71
CA GLN A 261 22.40 -33.41 34.89
C GLN A 261 21.98 -34.58 35.75
N LYS A 262 20.72 -35.04 35.67
CA LYS A 262 20.25 -36.20 36.42
C LYS A 262 20.52 -37.55 35.75
N ASN A 263 20.95 -37.55 34.49
CA ASN A 263 21.23 -38.76 33.71
C ASN A 263 22.75 -38.97 33.44
N GLN A 264 23.62 -38.26 34.15
CA GLN A 264 25.05 -38.54 34.29
C GLN A 264 25.36 -39.01 35.71
#